data_74a25e6bed515d2b90d10f23b8a8422f
#
_entry.id   74a25e6bed515d2b90d10f23b8a8422f
#
_cell.length_a   1.000
_cell.length_b   1.000
_cell.length_c   1.000
_cell.angle_alpha   90.00
_cell.angle_beta   90.00
_cell.angle_gamma   90.00
#
_symmetry.space_group_name_H-M   'P 1'
#
loop_
_entity.id
_entity.type
_entity.pdbx_description
1 polymer ?
#
loop_
_entity_poly.entity_id
_entity_poly.type
_entity_poly.pdbx_seq_one_letter_code
_entity_poly.pdbx_strand_id
1 'polypeptide(L)'
;MDRCDFSSIMTCLKNHISESNQMNQPEFLYEVFEDFMDSPESIDFSFDNGLVCRWMTGQAKISPKICSYYARPSKQEKLAETLQHNLIPLMTDCNKALQDVYLLFMQDATISEAKKKKLASLYKPLDSRLLFLAKLISFGMERQFIKRDTRNQKLIAGGSLSPVVLDYIMDSEVPRPCRHFLGREEELDELHTMLEENSKVFLYGIAGIGKSELAKAYAKQYKKYYTNILYVEYAGDLHQAVTDMDFTDDLPEDGEEERFRKHNRFLR
;
A
#
# COMPACT_ATOMS: atom_id res chain seq x y z
N MET A 1 -16.83 -6.48 -8.26
CA MET A 1 -17.51 -5.91 -7.08
C MET A 1 -16.49 -5.07 -6.34
N ASP A 2 -16.76 -3.78 -6.24
CA ASP A 2 -15.82 -2.87 -5.60
C ASP A 2 -15.87 -3.07 -4.09
N ARG A 3 -14.72 -3.33 -3.49
CA ARG A 3 -14.59 -3.44 -2.03
C ARG A 3 -14.53 -2.05 -1.43
N CYS A 4 -15.18 -1.88 -0.28
CA CYS A 4 -15.06 -0.68 0.53
C CYS A 4 -13.76 -0.76 1.36
N ASP A 5 -12.65 -0.45 0.71
CA ASP A 5 -11.32 -0.30 1.30
C ASP A 5 -10.83 1.15 1.19
N PHE A 6 -9.68 1.45 1.78
CA PHE A 6 -9.15 2.82 1.79
C PHE A 6 -9.01 3.39 0.38
N SER A 7 -8.43 2.65 -0.56
CA SER A 7 -8.20 3.15 -1.92
C SER A 7 -9.50 3.51 -2.63
N SER A 8 -10.55 2.70 -2.45
CA SER A 8 -11.86 2.93 -3.07
C SER A 8 -12.57 4.12 -2.45
N ILE A 9 -12.48 4.29 -1.12
CA ILE A 9 -13.04 5.44 -0.40
C ILE A 9 -12.34 6.74 -0.86
N MET A 10 -11.00 6.75 -0.85
CA MET A 10 -10.23 7.94 -1.25
C MET A 10 -10.45 8.30 -2.73
N THR A 11 -10.51 7.31 -3.61
CA THR A 11 -10.83 7.55 -5.02
C THR A 11 -12.22 8.13 -5.19
N CYS A 12 -13.22 7.62 -4.47
CA CYS A 12 -14.57 8.14 -4.48
C CYS A 12 -14.59 9.61 -4.03
N LEU A 13 -13.96 9.94 -2.90
CA LEU A 13 -13.89 11.31 -2.40
C LEU A 13 -13.16 12.25 -3.37
N LYS A 14 -12.01 11.82 -3.91
CA LYS A 14 -11.24 12.62 -4.85
C LYS A 14 -12.00 12.96 -6.12
N ASN A 15 -12.86 12.08 -6.60
CA ASN A 15 -13.68 12.31 -7.79
C ASN A 15 -14.75 13.42 -7.59
N HIS A 16 -15.03 13.80 -6.36
CA HIS A 16 -15.95 14.90 -6.02
C HIS A 16 -15.25 16.22 -5.75
N ILE A 17 -13.92 16.30 -5.82
CA ILE A 17 -13.18 17.57 -5.77
C ILE A 17 -13.51 18.38 -7.02
N SER A 18 -13.80 19.67 -6.83
CA SER A 18 -14.12 20.55 -7.95
C SER A 18 -12.91 20.75 -8.88
N GLU A 19 -13.18 21.00 -10.17
CA GLU A 19 -12.11 21.20 -11.16
C GLU A 19 -11.17 22.35 -10.80
N SER A 20 -11.68 23.40 -10.15
CA SER A 20 -10.87 24.53 -9.67
C SER A 20 -9.93 24.19 -8.51
N ASN A 21 -10.20 23.10 -7.80
CA ASN A 21 -9.45 22.65 -6.61
C ASN A 21 -8.73 21.32 -6.86
N GLN A 22 -8.55 20.94 -8.12
CA GLN A 22 -7.82 19.69 -8.44
C GLN A 22 -6.43 19.73 -7.87
N MET A 23 -6.09 18.65 -7.17
CA MET A 23 -4.79 18.42 -6.55
C MET A 23 -4.24 17.05 -6.90
N ASN A 24 -2.94 16.87 -6.81
CA ASN A 24 -2.32 15.56 -6.98
C ASN A 24 -2.68 14.61 -5.80
N GLN A 25 -2.28 13.34 -5.89
CA GLN A 25 -2.63 12.35 -4.84
C GLN A 25 -1.95 12.63 -3.49
N PRO A 26 -0.65 13.01 -3.43
CA PRO A 26 -0.01 13.40 -2.20
C PRO A 26 -0.64 14.61 -1.51
N GLU A 27 -0.93 15.67 -2.25
CA GLU A 27 -1.62 16.87 -1.73
C GLU A 27 -2.99 16.49 -1.16
N PHE A 28 -3.78 15.69 -1.88
CA PHE A 28 -5.08 15.23 -1.42
C PHE A 28 -4.99 14.45 -0.10
N LEU A 29 -4.03 13.52 0.03
CA LEU A 29 -3.86 12.77 1.28
C LEU A 29 -3.31 13.62 2.41
N TYR A 30 -2.52 14.64 2.10
CA TYR A 30 -2.06 15.60 3.11
C TYR A 30 -3.26 16.33 3.74
N GLU A 31 -4.19 16.83 2.92
CA GLU A 31 -5.42 17.47 3.41
C GLU A 31 -6.28 16.52 4.27
N VAL A 32 -6.31 15.24 3.93
CA VAL A 32 -7.06 14.23 4.71
C VAL A 32 -6.39 13.93 6.05
N PHE A 33 -5.04 13.88 6.10
CA PHE A 33 -4.29 13.43 7.26
C PHE A 33 -3.48 14.54 7.95
N GLU A 34 -3.87 15.80 7.74
CA GLU A 34 -3.17 16.95 8.33
C GLU A 34 -3.01 16.80 9.85
N ASP A 35 -4.05 16.39 10.58
CA ASP A 35 -3.97 16.21 12.03
C ASP A 35 -2.98 15.14 12.48
N PHE A 36 -2.74 14.09 11.67
CA PHE A 36 -1.67 13.16 11.90
C PHE A 36 -0.31 13.78 11.62
N MET A 37 -0.17 14.49 10.48
CA MET A 37 1.09 15.12 10.07
C MET A 37 1.54 16.19 11.06
N ASP A 38 0.62 16.89 11.68
CA ASP A 38 0.89 17.91 12.72
C ASP A 38 1.09 17.30 14.12
N SER A 39 0.92 15.99 14.26
CA SER A 39 1.08 15.32 15.55
C SER A 39 2.54 14.95 15.84
N PRO A 40 2.95 14.85 17.10
CA PRO A 40 4.28 14.34 17.47
C PRO A 40 4.53 12.90 16.97
N GLU A 41 3.48 12.14 16.66
CA GLU A 41 3.58 10.76 16.19
C GLU A 41 4.05 10.67 14.73
N SER A 42 4.07 11.78 14.00
CA SER A 42 4.54 11.86 12.60
C SER A 42 6.03 12.24 12.47
N ILE A 43 6.77 12.46 13.55
CA ILE A 43 8.14 13.03 13.52
C ILE A 43 9.08 12.32 12.53
N ASP A 44 8.98 11.01 12.40
CA ASP A 44 9.81 10.20 11.48
C ASP A 44 9.01 9.73 10.26
N PHE A 45 7.90 10.38 9.96
CA PHE A 45 7.01 10.00 8.86
C PHE A 45 6.99 11.06 7.76
N SER A 46 7.13 10.61 6.52
CA SER A 46 6.97 11.47 5.35
C SER A 46 6.08 10.78 4.30
N PHE A 47 5.24 11.56 3.63
CA PHE A 47 4.51 11.09 2.46
C PHE A 47 5.48 10.96 1.27
N ASP A 48 6.00 9.75 1.03
CA ASP A 48 6.64 9.42 -0.23
C ASP A 48 5.60 9.34 -1.35
N ASN A 49 5.84 10.07 -2.45
CA ASN A 49 4.89 10.14 -3.57
C ASN A 49 4.57 8.75 -4.15
N GLY A 50 5.57 7.87 -4.21
CA GLY A 50 5.37 6.51 -4.71
C GLY A 50 4.53 5.66 -3.77
N LEU A 51 4.72 5.81 -2.45
CA LEU A 51 3.93 5.13 -1.44
C LEU A 51 2.48 5.61 -1.44
N VAL A 52 2.26 6.93 -1.49
CA VAL A 52 0.93 7.53 -1.60
C VAL A 52 0.19 7.04 -2.85
N CYS A 53 0.84 7.03 -4.01
CA CYS A 53 0.25 6.50 -5.23
C CYS A 53 -0.16 5.02 -5.07
N ARG A 54 0.65 4.20 -4.41
CA ARG A 54 0.31 2.79 -4.15
C ARG A 54 -0.84 2.64 -3.16
N TRP A 55 -0.96 3.50 -2.16
CA TRP A 55 -2.13 3.52 -1.28
C TRP A 55 -3.40 3.88 -2.03
N MET A 56 -3.36 4.94 -2.83
CA MET A 56 -4.50 5.41 -3.63
C MET A 56 -4.94 4.39 -4.68
N THR A 57 -4.01 3.63 -5.23
CA THR A 57 -4.31 2.57 -6.22
C THR A 57 -4.60 1.20 -5.60
N GLY A 58 -4.44 1.05 -4.28
CA GLY A 58 -4.62 -0.22 -3.57
C GLY A 58 -3.48 -1.22 -3.81
N GLN A 59 -2.30 -0.75 -4.18
CA GLN A 59 -1.12 -1.58 -4.43
C GLN A 59 -0.24 -1.78 -3.19
N ALA A 60 -0.49 -1.03 -2.12
CA ALA A 60 0.18 -1.20 -0.83
C ALA A 60 -0.82 -1.06 0.33
N LYS A 61 -0.49 -1.64 1.47
CA LYS A 61 -1.21 -1.41 2.72
C LYS A 61 -0.88 -0.02 3.27
N ILE A 62 -1.82 0.54 4.00
CA ILE A 62 -1.61 1.80 4.72
C ILE A 62 -0.63 1.56 5.87
N SER A 63 0.21 2.56 6.14
CA SER A 63 1.19 2.50 7.24
C SER A 63 0.53 2.09 8.56
N PRO A 64 1.11 1.13 9.31
CA PRO A 64 0.64 0.74 10.64
C PRO A 64 0.57 1.92 11.61
N LYS A 65 1.47 2.90 11.50
CA LYS A 65 1.43 4.15 12.31
C LYS A 65 0.13 4.90 12.10
N ILE A 66 -0.26 5.16 10.85
CA ILE A 66 -1.50 5.86 10.51
C ILE A 66 -2.71 5.04 10.96
N CYS A 67 -2.72 3.73 10.68
CA CYS A 67 -3.80 2.84 11.11
C CYS A 67 -4.00 2.87 12.64
N SER A 68 -2.92 2.75 13.41
CA SER A 68 -2.95 2.78 14.87
C SER A 68 -3.37 4.15 15.41
N TYR A 69 -2.96 5.23 14.75
CA TYR A 69 -3.37 6.58 15.11
C TYR A 69 -4.88 6.74 15.01
N TYR A 70 -5.47 6.42 13.85
CA TYR A 70 -6.91 6.57 13.61
C TYR A 70 -7.77 5.40 14.15
N ALA A 71 -7.18 4.35 14.72
CA ALA A 71 -7.93 3.35 15.47
C ALA A 71 -8.54 3.93 16.76
N ARG A 72 -7.99 5.01 17.29
CA ARG A 72 -8.42 5.68 18.53
C ARG A 72 -9.67 6.55 18.27
N PRO A 73 -10.74 6.42 19.08
CA PRO A 73 -11.99 7.18 18.86
C PRO A 73 -11.79 8.70 18.83
N SER A 74 -10.96 9.26 19.74
CA SER A 74 -10.66 10.70 19.76
C SER A 74 -9.97 11.21 18.48
N LYS A 75 -9.18 10.34 17.84
CA LYS A 75 -8.52 10.68 16.58
C LYS A 75 -9.46 10.56 15.37
N GLN A 76 -10.46 9.70 15.44
CA GLN A 76 -11.54 9.65 14.45
C GLN A 76 -12.44 10.90 14.52
N GLU A 77 -12.69 11.43 15.71
CA GLU A 77 -13.38 12.70 15.87
C GLU A 77 -12.55 13.84 15.29
N LYS A 78 -11.25 13.86 15.58
CA LYS A 78 -10.34 14.85 15.01
C LYS A 78 -10.25 14.76 13.48
N LEU A 79 -10.18 13.54 12.93
CA LEU A 79 -10.25 13.33 11.48
C LEU A 79 -11.55 13.90 10.88
N ALA A 80 -12.69 13.72 11.56
CA ALA A 80 -13.96 14.28 11.09
C ALA A 80 -13.92 15.83 11.04
N GLU A 81 -13.30 16.48 12.03
CA GLU A 81 -13.06 17.93 12.03
C GLU A 81 -12.13 18.35 10.88
N THR A 82 -11.02 17.64 10.68
CA THR A 82 -10.07 17.91 9.58
C THR A 82 -10.77 17.78 8.21
N LEU A 83 -11.53 16.72 8.00
CA LEU A 83 -12.31 16.54 6.77
C LEU A 83 -13.31 17.67 6.55
N GLN A 84 -13.95 18.16 7.61
CA GLN A 84 -14.88 19.29 7.53
C GLN A 84 -14.19 20.58 7.08
N HIS A 85 -13.01 20.85 7.60
CA HIS A 85 -12.30 22.11 7.32
C HIS A 85 -11.54 22.07 6.00
N ASN A 86 -10.89 20.94 5.70
CA ASN A 86 -9.95 20.86 4.58
C ASN A 86 -10.61 20.29 3.31
N LEU A 87 -11.40 19.22 3.44
CA LEU A 87 -11.87 18.48 2.28
C LEU A 87 -13.25 18.93 1.78
N ILE A 88 -14.18 19.15 2.70
CA ILE A 88 -15.57 19.52 2.33
C ILE A 88 -15.66 20.80 1.50
N PRO A 89 -14.91 21.89 1.81
CA PRO A 89 -14.96 23.12 1.01
C PRO A 89 -14.43 22.95 -0.43
N LEU A 90 -13.64 21.90 -0.68
CA LEU A 90 -13.07 21.62 -1.99
C LEU A 90 -13.99 20.82 -2.91
N MET A 91 -15.08 20.27 -2.36
CA MET A 91 -16.00 19.40 -3.09
C MET A 91 -17.06 20.20 -3.84
N THR A 92 -17.43 19.70 -5.02
CA THR A 92 -18.54 20.25 -5.81
C THR A 92 -19.88 20.00 -5.13
N ASP A 93 -20.09 18.78 -4.60
CA ASP A 93 -21.30 18.38 -3.87
C ASP A 93 -20.92 17.38 -2.76
N CYS A 94 -20.78 17.91 -1.55
CA CYS A 94 -20.47 17.14 -0.36
C CYS A 94 -21.53 16.07 -0.04
N ASN A 95 -22.82 16.37 -0.22
CA ASN A 95 -23.88 15.41 0.09
C ASN A 95 -23.81 14.22 -0.86
N LYS A 96 -23.56 14.46 -2.14
CA LYS A 96 -23.38 13.41 -3.14
C LYS A 96 -22.13 12.58 -2.86
N ALA A 97 -21.01 13.22 -2.53
CA ALA A 97 -19.79 12.52 -2.15
C ALA A 97 -20.00 11.56 -0.97
N LEU A 98 -20.64 12.04 0.09
CA LEU A 98 -20.95 11.22 1.26
C LEU A 98 -21.95 10.09 0.93
N GLN A 99 -22.91 10.34 0.05
CA GLN A 99 -23.87 9.33 -0.41
C GLN A 99 -23.19 8.24 -1.22
N ASP A 100 -22.29 8.59 -2.13
CA ASP A 100 -21.56 7.61 -2.96
C ASP A 100 -20.64 6.73 -2.10
N VAL A 101 -19.95 7.31 -1.12
CA VAL A 101 -19.15 6.54 -0.14
C VAL A 101 -20.06 5.65 0.71
N TYR A 102 -21.23 6.11 1.13
CA TYR A 102 -22.19 5.29 1.86
C TYR A 102 -22.69 4.10 1.02
N LEU A 103 -23.00 4.33 -0.26
CA LEU A 103 -23.42 3.28 -1.18
C LEU A 103 -22.29 2.24 -1.40
N LEU A 104 -21.05 2.70 -1.59
CA LEU A 104 -19.88 1.85 -1.70
C LEU A 104 -19.77 0.91 -0.47
N PHE A 105 -19.96 1.46 0.74
CA PHE A 105 -19.95 0.69 1.98
C PHE A 105 -21.09 -0.34 2.06
N MET A 106 -22.31 0.08 1.73
CA MET A 106 -23.47 -0.80 1.82
C MET A 106 -23.48 -1.93 0.79
N GLN A 107 -22.92 -1.69 -0.40
CA GLN A 107 -22.86 -2.67 -1.49
C GLN A 107 -21.73 -3.71 -1.32
N ASP A 108 -20.77 -3.48 -0.44
CA ASP A 108 -19.68 -4.44 -0.20
C ASP A 108 -20.21 -5.70 0.50
N ALA A 109 -20.34 -6.78 -0.26
CA ALA A 109 -20.81 -8.08 0.23
C ALA A 109 -19.85 -8.76 1.23
N THR A 110 -18.59 -8.28 1.34
CA THR A 110 -17.59 -8.84 2.27
C THR A 110 -17.69 -8.26 3.68
N ILE A 111 -18.56 -7.27 3.89
CA ILE A 111 -18.81 -6.65 5.20
C ILE A 111 -20.06 -7.29 5.81
N SER A 112 -19.90 -7.74 7.06
CA SER A 112 -21.02 -8.35 7.80
C SER A 112 -22.17 -7.35 8.01
N GLU A 113 -23.41 -7.83 7.96
CA GLU A 113 -24.60 -6.99 8.16
C GLU A 113 -24.62 -6.31 9.55
N ALA A 114 -24.08 -6.96 10.58
CA ALA A 114 -23.95 -6.38 11.91
C ALA A 114 -23.02 -5.13 11.89
N LYS A 115 -21.90 -5.19 11.18
CA LYS A 115 -20.98 -4.06 11.03
C LYS A 115 -21.61 -2.94 10.18
N LYS A 116 -22.29 -3.30 9.09
CA LYS A 116 -23.04 -2.32 8.28
C LYS A 116 -24.07 -1.58 9.12
N LYS A 117 -24.90 -2.30 9.85
CA LYS A 117 -25.94 -1.71 10.72
C LYS A 117 -25.34 -0.75 11.75
N LYS A 118 -24.22 -1.15 12.38
CA LYS A 118 -23.54 -0.33 13.40
C LYS A 118 -22.98 0.97 12.83
N LEU A 119 -22.27 0.93 11.69
CA LEU A 119 -21.70 2.14 11.09
C LEU A 119 -22.77 2.99 10.38
N ALA A 120 -23.72 2.36 9.69
CA ALA A 120 -24.79 3.07 8.99
C ALA A 120 -25.71 3.88 9.94
N SER A 121 -25.80 3.50 11.22
CA SER A 121 -26.56 4.29 12.21
C SER A 121 -25.98 5.68 12.41
N LEU A 122 -24.68 5.87 12.17
CA LEU A 122 -24.01 7.19 12.24
C LEU A 122 -24.29 8.07 11.02
N TYR A 123 -24.66 7.47 9.89
CA TYR A 123 -24.94 8.21 8.66
C TYR A 123 -26.31 8.93 8.68
N LYS A 124 -27.27 8.41 9.42
CA LYS A 124 -28.63 8.95 9.46
C LYS A 124 -28.74 10.39 10.00
N PRO A 125 -28.14 10.74 11.16
CA PRO A 125 -28.09 12.12 11.61
C PRO A 125 -27.14 12.95 10.73
N LEU A 126 -27.56 14.13 10.30
CA LEU A 126 -26.76 15.00 9.43
C LEU A 126 -25.40 15.34 10.06
N ASP A 127 -25.42 15.68 11.36
CA ASP A 127 -24.23 16.11 12.11
C ASP A 127 -23.21 15.00 12.35
N SER A 128 -23.62 13.73 12.18
CA SER A 128 -22.74 12.56 12.39
C SER A 128 -22.16 11.98 11.11
N ARG A 129 -22.48 12.53 9.94
CA ARG A 129 -22.04 11.97 8.66
C ARG A 129 -20.51 12.04 8.46
N LEU A 130 -19.88 13.09 8.96
CA LEU A 130 -18.40 13.19 8.91
C LEU A 130 -17.73 12.24 9.87
N LEU A 131 -18.31 12.02 11.04
CA LEU A 131 -17.83 10.99 11.95
C LEU A 131 -18.00 9.57 11.36
N PHE A 132 -19.11 9.33 10.66
CA PHE A 132 -19.27 8.10 9.87
C PHE A 132 -18.15 7.97 8.84
N LEU A 133 -17.86 9.02 8.06
CA LEU A 133 -16.80 9.03 7.06
C LEU A 133 -15.43 8.76 7.69
N ALA A 134 -15.08 9.44 8.78
CA ALA A 134 -13.82 9.25 9.49
C ALA A 134 -13.65 7.81 10.00
N LYS A 135 -14.72 7.23 10.58
CA LYS A 135 -14.72 5.81 11.00
C LYS A 135 -14.64 4.85 9.84
N LEU A 136 -15.25 5.19 8.72
CA LEU A 136 -15.19 4.38 7.52
C LEU A 136 -13.80 4.42 6.87
N ILE A 137 -13.13 5.57 6.88
CA ILE A 137 -11.73 5.71 6.44
C ILE A 137 -10.83 4.83 7.30
N SER A 138 -10.92 4.94 8.62
CA SER A 138 -10.15 4.08 9.55
C SER A 138 -10.42 2.59 9.31
N PHE A 139 -11.66 2.20 9.17
CA PHE A 139 -12.06 0.83 8.84
C PHE A 139 -11.53 0.38 7.46
N GLY A 140 -11.54 1.27 6.47
CA GLY A 140 -11.01 1.02 5.13
C GLY A 140 -9.51 0.79 5.10
N MET A 141 -8.76 1.50 5.96
CA MET A 141 -7.31 1.30 6.12
C MET A 141 -6.98 -0.12 6.57
N GLU A 142 -7.68 -0.64 7.60
CA GLU A 142 -7.49 -2.00 8.11
C GLU A 142 -7.82 -3.06 7.04
N ARG A 143 -8.72 -2.74 6.13
CA ARG A 143 -9.22 -3.63 5.08
C ARG A 143 -8.53 -3.47 3.74
N GLN A 144 -7.57 -2.56 3.63
CA GLN A 144 -6.89 -2.31 2.36
C GLN A 144 -6.44 -3.62 1.73
N PHE A 145 -7.11 -3.96 0.62
CA PHE A 145 -6.76 -5.13 -0.18
C PHE A 145 -5.70 -4.72 -1.20
N ILE A 146 -4.62 -5.48 -1.28
CA ILE A 146 -3.60 -5.23 -2.29
C ILE A 146 -4.17 -5.66 -3.64
N LYS A 147 -4.51 -4.68 -4.47
CA LYS A 147 -4.94 -4.93 -5.85
C LYS A 147 -3.70 -5.29 -6.65
N ARG A 148 -3.62 -6.55 -7.10
CA ARG A 148 -2.59 -6.96 -8.04
C ARG A 148 -2.84 -6.26 -9.38
N ASP A 149 -1.80 -5.74 -10.01
CA ASP A 149 -1.91 -5.09 -11.32
C ASP A 149 -2.37 -6.13 -12.35
N THR A 150 -3.62 -6.03 -12.79
CA THR A 150 -4.25 -6.96 -13.74
C THR A 150 -3.90 -6.65 -15.19
N ARG A 151 -3.07 -5.62 -15.47
CA ARG A 151 -2.70 -5.27 -16.84
C ARG A 151 -1.99 -6.40 -17.57
N ASN A 152 -1.26 -7.25 -16.85
CA ASN A 152 -0.59 -8.43 -17.40
C ASN A 152 -1.50 -9.67 -17.51
N GLN A 153 -2.69 -9.69 -16.88
CA GLN A 153 -3.63 -10.83 -16.96
C GLN A 153 -4.37 -10.93 -18.31
N LYS A 154 -4.40 -9.88 -19.14
CA LYS A 154 -5.09 -9.91 -20.44
C LYS A 154 -4.34 -10.66 -21.54
N LEU A 155 -3.10 -11.02 -21.34
CA LEU A 155 -2.28 -11.75 -22.32
C LEU A 155 -2.38 -13.28 -22.21
N ILE A 156 -3.02 -13.81 -21.17
CA ILE A 156 -3.13 -15.27 -20.94
C ILE A 156 -4.62 -15.72 -20.81
N ALA A 157 -5.55 -15.01 -21.43
CA ALA A 157 -6.98 -15.40 -21.40
C ALA A 157 -7.29 -16.47 -22.43
N GLY A 158 -7.02 -17.71 -22.09
CA GLY A 158 -7.39 -18.91 -22.86
C GLY A 158 -7.48 -20.16 -22.00
N GLY A 159 -8.06 -20.09 -20.80
CA GLY A 159 -8.30 -21.28 -19.98
C GLY A 159 -8.82 -20.96 -18.59
N SER A 160 -9.89 -21.64 -18.20
CA SER A 160 -10.46 -21.62 -16.85
C SER A 160 -9.40 -21.99 -15.81
N LEU A 161 -8.99 -21.03 -14.96
CA LEU A 161 -8.03 -21.29 -13.90
C LEU A 161 -8.37 -20.52 -12.62
N SER A 162 -8.24 -21.21 -11.49
CA SER A 162 -8.10 -20.67 -10.12
C SER A 162 -7.15 -19.49 -10.08
N PRO A 163 -7.21 -18.58 -9.07
CA PRO A 163 -6.30 -17.46 -8.99
C PRO A 163 -4.87 -17.99 -8.82
N VAL A 164 -4.18 -18.15 -9.94
CA VAL A 164 -2.76 -18.51 -9.96
C VAL A 164 -1.99 -17.32 -9.41
N VAL A 165 -1.25 -17.54 -8.35
CA VAL A 165 -0.20 -16.63 -7.91
C VAL A 165 0.87 -16.69 -9.00
N LEU A 166 0.92 -15.66 -9.86
CA LEU A 166 1.95 -15.57 -10.88
C LEU A 166 3.27 -15.18 -10.19
N ASP A 167 4.14 -16.15 -10.00
CA ASP A 167 5.54 -15.90 -9.73
C ASP A 167 6.16 -15.38 -11.04
N TYR A 168 6.51 -14.09 -11.07
CA TYR A 168 7.13 -13.48 -12.25
C TYR A 168 8.63 -13.80 -12.34
N ILE A 169 9.23 -14.23 -11.26
CA ILE A 169 10.66 -14.54 -11.15
C ILE A 169 10.80 -16.04 -11.08
N MET A 170 11.43 -16.65 -12.07
CA MET A 170 11.57 -18.10 -12.19
C MET A 170 12.54 -18.69 -11.17
N ASP A 171 13.59 -17.97 -10.82
CA ASP A 171 14.64 -18.49 -9.95
C ASP A 171 15.17 -17.39 -9.03
N SER A 172 14.57 -17.30 -7.84
CA SER A 172 15.02 -16.39 -6.79
C SER A 172 15.36 -17.18 -5.53
N GLU A 173 16.33 -18.11 -5.60
CA GLU A 173 16.85 -18.71 -4.39
C GLU A 173 17.64 -17.66 -3.61
N VAL A 174 16.94 -17.01 -2.67
CA VAL A 174 17.62 -16.21 -1.66
C VAL A 174 18.59 -17.11 -0.90
N PRO A 175 19.89 -16.81 -0.91
CA PRO A 175 20.89 -17.63 -0.19
C PRO A 175 20.49 -17.77 1.28
N ARG A 176 20.70 -18.96 1.83
CA ARG A 176 20.39 -19.21 3.24
C ARG A 176 21.28 -18.34 4.14
N PRO A 177 20.74 -17.73 5.20
CA PRO A 177 21.56 -17.07 6.20
C PRO A 177 22.51 -18.08 6.86
N CYS A 178 23.59 -17.60 7.45
CA CYS A 178 24.55 -18.46 8.13
C CYS A 178 23.88 -19.27 9.26
N ARG A 179 24.42 -20.45 9.56
CA ARG A 179 23.84 -21.38 10.55
C ARG A 179 23.76 -20.79 11.97
N HIS A 180 24.58 -19.79 12.27
CA HIS A 180 24.67 -19.14 13.58
C HIS A 180 24.09 -17.73 13.58
N PHE A 181 23.12 -17.45 12.70
CA PHE A 181 22.38 -16.19 12.73
C PHE A 181 21.40 -16.24 13.92
N LEU A 182 21.76 -15.58 15.02
CA LEU A 182 21.00 -15.56 16.27
C LEU A 182 21.00 -14.14 16.86
N GLY A 183 19.94 -13.82 17.60
CA GLY A 183 19.89 -12.62 18.47
C GLY A 183 19.75 -11.29 17.73
N ARG A 184 19.11 -11.28 16.56
CA ARG A 184 18.83 -10.07 15.79
C ARG A 184 17.34 -9.95 15.40
N GLU A 185 16.49 -10.47 16.24
CA GLU A 185 15.05 -10.49 16.03
C GLU A 185 14.49 -9.06 16.02
N GLU A 186 14.99 -8.20 16.91
CA GLU A 186 14.58 -6.79 16.99
C GLU A 186 14.92 -6.02 15.69
N GLU A 187 16.14 -6.21 15.15
CA GLU A 187 16.53 -5.56 13.89
C GLU A 187 15.76 -6.13 12.68
N LEU A 188 15.32 -7.38 12.71
CA LEU A 188 14.47 -7.96 11.67
C LEU A 188 13.06 -7.36 11.71
N ASP A 189 12.50 -7.18 12.89
CA ASP A 189 11.18 -6.57 13.08
C ASP A 189 11.22 -5.07 12.72
N GLU A 190 12.30 -4.37 13.11
CA GLU A 190 12.52 -2.98 12.72
C GLU A 190 12.64 -2.83 11.19
N LEU A 191 13.45 -3.69 10.55
CA LEU A 191 13.59 -3.72 9.10
C LEU A 191 12.24 -3.99 8.39
N HIS A 192 11.42 -4.88 8.96
CA HIS A 192 10.11 -5.16 8.44
C HIS A 192 9.18 -3.95 8.53
N THR A 193 9.16 -3.29 9.68
CA THR A 193 8.41 -2.05 9.90
C THR A 193 8.85 -0.97 8.92
N MET A 194 10.16 -0.78 8.78
CA MET A 194 10.72 0.21 7.83
C MET A 194 10.31 -0.09 6.38
N LEU A 195 10.30 -1.36 5.96
CA LEU A 195 9.89 -1.75 4.61
C LEU A 195 8.38 -1.71 4.38
N GLU A 196 7.58 -1.81 5.45
CA GLU A 196 6.13 -1.57 5.35
C GLU A 196 5.82 -0.07 5.17
N GLU A 197 6.63 0.81 5.75
CA GLU A 197 6.47 2.26 5.68
C GLU A 197 7.15 2.89 4.46
N ASN A 198 8.22 2.28 3.97
CA ASN A 198 9.06 2.82 2.90
C ASN A 198 9.22 1.85 1.74
N SER A 199 9.34 2.38 0.53
CA SER A 199 9.61 1.59 -0.66
C SER A 199 11.05 1.09 -0.75
N LYS A 200 11.97 1.70 0.01
CA LYS A 200 13.42 1.41 -0.02
C LYS A 200 14.01 1.57 1.37
N VAL A 201 14.84 0.63 1.76
CA VAL A 201 15.64 0.70 2.99
C VAL A 201 17.09 0.42 2.65
N PHE A 202 18.00 1.21 3.21
CA PHE A 202 19.44 1.03 3.06
C PHE A 202 20.04 0.51 4.37
N LEU A 203 20.65 -0.67 4.31
CA LEU A 203 21.43 -1.21 5.41
C LEU A 203 22.88 -0.72 5.29
N TYR A 204 23.33 0.06 6.23
CA TYR A 204 24.70 0.55 6.28
C TYR A 204 25.39 0.13 7.58
N GLY A 205 26.72 0.13 7.58
CA GLY A 205 27.55 -0.25 8.73
C GLY A 205 28.91 -0.80 8.29
N ILE A 206 29.76 -1.08 9.24
CA ILE A 206 31.13 -1.60 9.01
C ILE A 206 31.12 -2.95 8.29
N ALA A 207 32.21 -3.26 7.60
CA ALA A 207 32.38 -4.56 6.97
C ALA A 207 32.32 -5.70 8.03
N GLY A 208 31.67 -6.80 7.69
CA GLY A 208 31.54 -7.95 8.59
C GLY A 208 30.44 -7.87 9.65
N ILE A 209 29.73 -6.75 9.84
CA ILE A 209 28.65 -6.60 10.83
C ILE A 209 27.41 -7.51 10.54
N GLY A 210 27.36 -8.17 9.38
CA GLY A 210 26.29 -9.10 9.04
C GLY A 210 25.12 -8.49 8.28
N LYS A 211 25.29 -7.37 7.56
CA LYS A 211 24.23 -6.74 6.74
C LYS A 211 23.60 -7.71 5.73
N SER A 212 24.43 -8.43 4.99
CA SER A 212 23.95 -9.41 4.00
C SER A 212 23.24 -10.59 4.67
N GLU A 213 23.72 -11.02 5.83
CA GLU A 213 23.08 -12.09 6.59
C GLU A 213 21.73 -11.64 7.16
N LEU A 214 21.61 -10.38 7.60
CA LEU A 214 20.35 -9.80 8.04
C LEU A 214 19.34 -9.75 6.87
N ALA A 215 19.77 -9.32 5.68
CA ALA A 215 18.92 -9.30 4.50
C ALA A 215 18.43 -10.70 4.09
N LYS A 216 19.33 -11.72 4.12
CA LYS A 216 18.96 -13.12 3.86
C LYS A 216 17.99 -13.67 4.89
N ALA A 217 18.22 -13.37 6.17
CA ALA A 217 17.35 -13.79 7.26
C ALA A 217 15.97 -13.14 7.16
N TYR A 218 15.93 -11.85 6.84
CA TYR A 218 14.70 -11.11 6.57
C TYR A 218 13.90 -11.77 5.44
N ALA A 219 14.52 -11.97 4.29
CA ALA A 219 13.86 -12.58 3.14
C ALA A 219 13.28 -13.97 3.48
N LYS A 220 13.98 -14.78 4.30
CA LYS A 220 13.48 -16.08 4.76
C LYS A 220 12.30 -15.95 5.73
N GLN A 221 12.41 -15.08 6.74
CA GLN A 221 11.41 -14.94 7.81
C GLN A 221 10.11 -14.34 7.31
N TYR A 222 10.22 -13.33 6.45
CA TYR A 222 9.08 -12.56 5.96
C TYR A 222 8.62 -12.94 4.55
N LYS A 223 9.11 -14.07 3.99
CA LYS A 223 8.75 -14.56 2.65
C LYS A 223 7.23 -14.56 2.37
N LYS A 224 6.43 -14.91 3.37
CA LYS A 224 4.95 -14.98 3.25
C LYS A 224 4.26 -13.63 2.95
N TYR A 225 4.94 -12.52 3.19
CA TYR A 225 4.40 -11.17 2.94
C TYR A 225 4.65 -10.68 1.52
N TYR A 226 5.51 -11.37 0.76
CA TYR A 226 5.93 -10.99 -0.58
C TYR A 226 5.48 -12.02 -1.61
N THR A 227 5.07 -11.55 -2.79
CA THR A 227 4.75 -12.44 -3.92
C THR A 227 6.03 -12.98 -4.55
N ASN A 228 7.03 -12.10 -4.71
CA ASN A 228 8.34 -12.42 -5.25
C ASN A 228 9.41 -11.83 -4.35
N ILE A 229 10.51 -12.53 -4.19
CA ILE A 229 11.72 -12.04 -3.51
C ILE A 229 12.88 -12.29 -4.46
N LEU A 230 13.64 -11.26 -4.73
CA LEU A 230 14.83 -11.32 -5.56
C LEU A 230 16.04 -10.93 -4.72
N TYR A 231 17.06 -11.78 -4.75
CA TYR A 231 18.36 -11.49 -4.14
C TYR A 231 19.39 -11.32 -5.24
N VAL A 232 20.00 -10.15 -5.30
CA VAL A 232 20.98 -9.79 -6.32
C VAL A 232 22.28 -9.39 -5.65
N GLU A 233 23.39 -10.00 -6.06
CA GLU A 233 24.73 -9.55 -5.68
C GLU A 233 25.22 -8.53 -6.71
N TYR A 234 25.42 -7.30 -6.24
CA TYR A 234 25.89 -6.22 -7.11
C TYR A 234 27.41 -6.33 -7.33
N ALA A 235 27.79 -6.60 -8.56
CA ALA A 235 29.21 -6.73 -8.96
C ALA A 235 29.77 -5.46 -9.67
N GLY A 236 29.10 -4.32 -9.56
CA GLY A 236 29.58 -3.07 -10.16
C GLY A 236 28.81 -2.62 -11.42
N ASP A 237 27.98 -3.49 -11.99
CA ASP A 237 27.12 -3.18 -13.13
C ASP A 237 25.66 -3.50 -12.82
N LEU A 238 24.84 -2.46 -12.66
CA LEU A 238 23.42 -2.61 -12.37
C LEU A 238 22.62 -3.09 -13.60
N HIS A 239 23.02 -2.64 -14.79
CA HIS A 239 22.37 -3.06 -16.02
C HIS A 239 22.51 -4.58 -16.20
N GLN A 240 23.73 -5.10 -16.07
CA GLN A 240 24.00 -6.52 -16.14
C GLN A 240 23.25 -7.29 -15.04
N ALA A 241 23.30 -6.80 -13.80
CA ALA A 241 22.61 -7.44 -12.67
C ALA A 241 21.11 -7.57 -12.88
N VAL A 242 20.47 -6.58 -13.55
CA VAL A 242 19.05 -6.62 -13.91
C VAL A 242 18.79 -7.54 -15.08
N THR A 243 19.68 -7.55 -16.08
CA THR A 243 19.55 -8.37 -17.29
C THR A 243 19.71 -9.87 -16.99
N ASP A 244 20.56 -10.22 -16.04
CA ASP A 244 20.85 -11.61 -15.65
C ASP A 244 19.75 -12.26 -14.80
N MET A 245 18.74 -11.51 -14.38
CA MET A 245 17.59 -12.08 -13.70
C MET A 245 16.76 -12.93 -14.66
N ASP A 246 16.14 -14.01 -14.15
CA ASP A 246 15.23 -14.85 -14.92
C ASP A 246 13.77 -14.53 -14.58
N PHE A 247 13.05 -14.05 -15.57
CA PHE A 247 11.61 -13.77 -15.46
C PHE A 247 10.80 -14.75 -16.31
N THR A 248 9.59 -15.02 -15.89
CA THR A 248 8.70 -16.00 -16.56
C THR A 248 8.26 -15.58 -17.96
N ASP A 249 8.44 -14.31 -18.32
CA ASP A 249 8.13 -13.76 -19.64
C ASP A 249 9.37 -13.55 -20.53
N ASP A 250 10.54 -14.02 -20.09
CA ASP A 250 11.74 -14.04 -20.91
C ASP A 250 11.60 -15.06 -22.04
N LEU A 251 11.94 -14.64 -23.23
CA LEU A 251 11.99 -15.50 -24.40
C LEU A 251 13.45 -15.83 -24.77
N PRO A 252 13.73 -17.03 -25.31
CA PRO A 252 15.09 -17.40 -25.71
C PRO A 252 15.73 -16.45 -26.75
N GLU A 253 14.91 -15.76 -27.54
CA GLU A 253 15.31 -14.78 -28.53
C GLU A 253 15.48 -13.36 -28.01
N ASP A 254 15.14 -13.09 -26.75
CA ASP A 254 15.30 -11.75 -26.18
C ASP A 254 16.77 -11.39 -26.03
N GLY A 255 17.17 -10.30 -26.68
CA GLY A 255 18.49 -9.70 -26.47
C GLY A 255 18.60 -8.99 -25.12
N GLU A 256 19.83 -8.65 -24.71
CA GLU A 256 20.12 -7.98 -23.42
C GLU A 256 19.27 -6.74 -23.17
N GLU A 257 19.17 -5.84 -24.17
CA GLU A 257 18.39 -4.61 -24.07
C GLU A 257 16.89 -4.88 -23.87
N GLU A 258 16.35 -5.91 -24.52
CA GLU A 258 14.96 -6.29 -24.39
C GLU A 258 14.70 -6.90 -23.01
N ARG A 259 15.57 -7.79 -22.52
CA ARG A 259 15.51 -8.34 -21.18
C ARG A 259 15.59 -7.24 -20.14
N PHE A 260 16.59 -6.35 -20.24
CA PHE A 260 16.71 -5.22 -19.32
C PHE A 260 15.44 -4.37 -19.29
N ARG A 261 14.86 -4.05 -20.45
CA ARG A 261 13.64 -3.27 -20.53
C ARG A 261 12.44 -3.95 -19.88
N LYS A 262 12.29 -5.27 -20.09
CA LYS A 262 11.24 -6.08 -19.48
C LYS A 262 11.41 -6.11 -17.97
N HIS A 263 12.57 -6.50 -17.48
CA HIS A 263 12.87 -6.64 -16.06
C HIS A 263 12.74 -5.32 -15.29
N ASN A 264 13.30 -4.22 -15.84
CA ASN A 264 13.21 -2.90 -15.23
C ASN A 264 11.75 -2.40 -15.10
N ARG A 265 10.85 -2.86 -15.96
CA ARG A 265 9.42 -2.55 -15.84
C ARG A 265 8.76 -3.25 -14.65
N PHE A 266 9.23 -4.44 -14.28
CA PHE A 266 8.74 -5.17 -13.09
C PHE A 266 9.35 -4.65 -11.78
N LEU A 267 10.54 -4.09 -11.84
CA LEU A 267 11.25 -3.57 -10.67
C LEU A 267 10.82 -2.13 -10.28
N ARG A 268 9.99 -1.48 -11.09
CA ARG A 268 9.41 -0.15 -10.82
C ARG A 268 8.07 -0.25 -10.09
#